data_443bd6875ab53f7af4c5b4d92f94ded4
#
_entry.id   443bd6875ab53f7af4c5b4d92f94ded4
#
_cell.length_a   1.000
_cell.length_b   1.000
_cell.length_c   1.000
_cell.angle_alpha   90.00
_cell.angle_beta   90.00
_cell.angle_gamma   90.00
#
_symmetry.space_group_name_H-M   'P 1'
#
loop_
_entity.id
_entity.type
_entity.pdbx_description
1 polymer ?
#
loop_
_entity_poly.entity_id
_entity_poly.type
_entity_poly.pdbx_seq_one_letter_code
_entity_poly.pdbx_strand_id
1 'polypeptide(L)'
;MAHKQKAGCISVLKRGVEAEFAKLFHDGDLEAARTELNESVRDLIVWERNTVWRDMLLQERRLRDTHAKRSGTRDSPFRAFRVVPFLVAVVLFLGVLFAPASQFMFLQRALEERENQGHPISAAAAAARNAAAQRCLALVTFASVLWATEAVPLFVTSLAMPLLAVILRVFLDEKGERTLGPTEAAHKSITSMSSPVLLLILGGYSISGALSKHAIDKAVAIAVLRHARRPPELLLLLMLLAVFLSMLVSNVAAPVLTVGIVTPLLRSLPPGTPFIKCALLGVAAACNVGGMTSPIASPQNAIALDALRGAASISFRQWVAIALPLALVTVFVMHAYLIVRFGRGPMQAFPLIPMHSPLKWKDTGMAHLVVILTVLVTVALWSSKTVSDRFGGDGIVALVPVVVFMGTGLLSKEDFNALPFNVIYLVSGGVVMGAAVRSSRLLELVAASVHSAVVGAGLYKTYLTFMLMTLLVACIMSHTVSSIILSPVLAELGAALGHPRLMVLGGALACSCAMALPVSSFPNMAVISVEDELGNPYLSARDFVWVGFPLTLLAGAALASLGYVLSFYAGL
;
A
#
# COMPACT_ATOMS: atom_id res chain seq x y z
N MET A 1 -7.64 -36.73 28.36
CA MET A 1 -8.44 -37.72 27.59
C MET A 1 -8.85 -37.20 26.20
N ALA A 2 -9.34 -36.00 26.05
CA ALA A 2 -9.79 -35.44 24.75
C ALA A 2 -8.69 -35.35 23.66
N HIS A 3 -7.43 -35.10 24.02
CA HIS A 3 -6.31 -35.04 23.06
C HIS A 3 -5.94 -36.43 22.47
N LYS A 4 -6.02 -37.50 23.28
CA LYS A 4 -5.79 -38.87 22.79
C LYS A 4 -6.94 -39.36 21.91
N GLN A 5 -8.17 -38.97 22.16
CA GLN A 5 -9.33 -39.29 21.30
C GLN A 5 -9.27 -38.56 19.96
N LYS A 6 -8.87 -37.29 19.92
CA LYS A 6 -8.66 -36.56 18.65
C LYS A 6 -7.53 -37.17 17.82
N ALA A 7 -6.41 -37.54 18.43
CA ALA A 7 -5.30 -38.20 17.71
C ALA A 7 -5.71 -39.56 17.15
N GLY A 8 -6.53 -40.34 17.86
CA GLY A 8 -7.10 -41.60 17.37
C GLY A 8 -8.03 -41.41 16.17
N CYS A 9 -8.92 -40.40 16.22
CA CYS A 9 -9.83 -40.09 15.11
C CYS A 9 -9.08 -39.64 13.84
N ILE A 10 -8.03 -38.81 13.99
CA ILE A 10 -7.19 -38.35 12.88
C ILE A 10 -6.42 -39.51 12.24
N SER A 11 -5.92 -40.45 13.04
CA SER A 11 -5.20 -41.61 12.51
C SER A 11 -6.11 -42.60 11.75
N VAL A 12 -7.37 -42.69 12.12
CA VAL A 12 -8.39 -43.50 11.41
C VAL A 12 -8.78 -42.85 10.07
N LEU A 13 -9.03 -41.53 10.10
CA LEU A 13 -9.31 -40.74 8.89
C LEU A 13 -8.15 -40.82 7.89
N LYS A 14 -6.90 -40.64 8.38
CA LYS A 14 -5.70 -40.73 7.54
C LYS A 14 -5.59 -42.06 6.84
N ARG A 15 -5.78 -43.19 7.56
CA ARG A 15 -5.75 -44.55 6.94
C ARG A 15 -6.89 -44.77 5.95
N GLY A 16 -8.06 -44.19 6.20
CA GLY A 16 -9.18 -44.28 5.26
C GLY A 16 -8.87 -43.55 3.94
N VAL A 17 -8.30 -42.36 4.02
CA VAL A 17 -7.89 -41.57 2.83
C VAL A 17 -6.76 -42.28 2.07
N GLU A 18 -5.74 -42.80 2.76
CA GLU A 18 -4.64 -43.58 2.15
C GLU A 18 -5.16 -44.80 1.39
N ALA A 19 -6.13 -45.51 1.97
CA ALA A 19 -6.72 -46.72 1.34
C ALA A 19 -7.56 -46.38 0.10
N GLU A 20 -8.36 -45.32 0.15
CA GLU A 20 -9.15 -44.89 -1.02
C GLU A 20 -8.26 -44.33 -2.13
N PHE A 21 -7.22 -43.60 -1.78
CA PHE A 21 -6.24 -43.06 -2.74
C PHE A 21 -5.47 -44.20 -3.42
N ALA A 22 -5.06 -45.24 -2.67
CA ALA A 22 -4.41 -46.42 -3.22
C ALA A 22 -5.29 -47.14 -4.23
N LYS A 23 -6.59 -47.29 -3.96
CA LYS A 23 -7.55 -47.94 -4.89
C LYS A 23 -7.75 -47.14 -6.17
N LEU A 24 -7.76 -45.81 -6.07
CA LEU A 24 -8.08 -44.95 -7.22
C LEU A 24 -6.89 -44.71 -8.15
N PHE A 25 -5.67 -44.66 -7.61
CA PHE A 25 -4.50 -44.19 -8.36
C PHE A 25 -3.31 -45.16 -8.39
N HIS A 26 -3.27 -46.19 -7.51
CA HIS A 26 -2.14 -47.10 -7.35
C HIS A 26 -2.51 -48.59 -7.34
N ASP A 27 -3.62 -48.98 -7.94
CA ASP A 27 -4.08 -50.36 -8.03
C ASP A 27 -4.08 -51.16 -6.70
N GLY A 28 -4.23 -50.44 -5.58
CA GLY A 28 -4.24 -50.99 -4.23
C GLY A 28 -2.89 -51.01 -3.52
N ASP A 29 -1.82 -50.46 -4.10
CA ASP A 29 -0.52 -50.32 -3.43
C ASP A 29 -0.56 -49.19 -2.40
N LEU A 30 -0.63 -49.59 -1.14
CA LEU A 30 -0.70 -48.66 0.03
C LEU A 30 0.61 -47.93 0.29
N GLU A 31 1.78 -48.50 -0.04
CA GLU A 31 3.06 -47.83 0.20
C GLU A 31 3.33 -46.74 -0.83
N ALA A 32 3.07 -47.02 -2.11
CA ALA A 32 3.17 -46.03 -3.17
C ALA A 32 2.18 -44.87 -2.95
N ALA A 33 0.91 -45.18 -2.66
CA ALA A 33 -0.12 -44.19 -2.35
C ALA A 33 0.22 -43.33 -1.14
N ARG A 34 0.80 -43.91 -0.09
CA ARG A 34 1.22 -43.20 1.11
C ARG A 34 2.38 -42.25 0.85
N THR A 35 3.32 -42.68 0.02
CA THR A 35 4.47 -41.87 -0.35
C THR A 35 4.03 -40.66 -1.16
N GLU A 36 3.23 -40.85 -2.20
CA GLU A 36 2.72 -39.78 -3.06
C GLU A 36 1.76 -38.82 -2.30
N LEU A 37 0.87 -39.35 -1.46
CA LEU A 37 -0.02 -38.54 -0.63
C LEU A 37 0.75 -37.73 0.39
N ASN A 38 1.79 -38.29 1.02
CA ASN A 38 2.63 -37.55 1.96
C ASN A 38 3.49 -36.49 1.27
N GLU A 39 3.98 -36.73 0.05
CA GLU A 39 4.67 -35.74 -0.77
C GLU A 39 3.71 -34.62 -1.18
N SER A 40 2.55 -34.95 -1.70
CA SER A 40 1.51 -33.98 -2.10
C SER A 40 1.02 -33.15 -0.91
N VAL A 41 0.79 -33.79 0.25
CA VAL A 41 0.42 -33.07 1.50
C VAL A 41 1.57 -32.23 2.02
N ARG A 42 2.81 -32.72 1.92
CA ARG A 42 4.02 -31.97 2.30
C ARG A 42 4.21 -30.77 1.39
N ASP A 43 4.05 -30.94 0.08
CA ASP A 43 4.13 -29.86 -0.89
C ASP A 43 3.02 -28.84 -0.70
N LEU A 44 1.79 -29.28 -0.39
CA LEU A 44 0.68 -28.43 -0.04
C LEU A 44 0.95 -27.62 1.26
N ILE A 45 1.50 -28.28 2.28
CA ILE A 45 1.85 -27.62 3.57
C ILE A 45 3.02 -26.65 3.38
N VAL A 46 4.01 -27.02 2.57
CA VAL A 46 5.15 -26.14 2.22
C VAL A 46 4.65 -24.96 1.40
N TRP A 47 3.78 -25.21 0.43
CA TRP A 47 3.12 -24.17 -0.36
C TRP A 47 2.24 -23.26 0.52
N GLU A 48 1.43 -23.82 1.43
CA GLU A 48 0.63 -23.05 2.40
C GLU A 48 1.45 -22.17 3.33
N ARG A 49 2.61 -22.65 3.77
CA ARG A 49 3.49 -21.92 4.69
C ARG A 49 4.34 -20.84 4.01
N ASN A 50 4.55 -20.93 2.71
CA ASN A 50 5.52 -20.10 2.01
C ASN A 50 4.93 -18.91 1.24
N THR A 51 3.60 -18.82 1.05
CA THR A 51 3.00 -17.67 0.37
C THR A 51 2.59 -16.57 1.35
N VAL A 52 3.34 -15.48 1.37
CA VAL A 52 3.06 -14.26 2.16
C VAL A 52 1.66 -13.73 1.90
N TRP A 53 1.22 -13.80 0.66
CA TRP A 53 -0.13 -13.36 0.25
C TRP A 53 -1.23 -14.21 0.86
N ARG A 54 -0.97 -15.48 1.11
CA ARG A 54 -1.93 -16.36 1.77
C ARG A 54 -1.97 -16.10 3.27
N ASP A 55 -0.82 -15.90 3.91
CA ASP A 55 -0.76 -15.50 5.31
C ASP A 55 -1.48 -14.16 5.51
N MET A 56 -1.33 -13.23 4.58
CA MET A 56 -2.05 -11.96 4.54
C MET A 56 -3.57 -12.17 4.41
N LEU A 57 -4.02 -13.01 3.47
CA LEU A 57 -5.44 -13.32 3.29
C LEU A 57 -6.03 -14.05 4.51
N LEU A 58 -5.27 -14.93 5.15
CA LEU A 58 -5.67 -15.60 6.37
C LEU A 58 -5.76 -14.62 7.55
N GLN A 59 -4.82 -13.68 7.64
CA GLN A 59 -4.84 -12.62 8.64
C GLN A 59 -6.01 -11.66 8.41
N GLU A 60 -6.28 -11.29 7.16
CA GLU A 60 -7.46 -10.48 6.80
C GLU A 60 -8.78 -11.22 7.12
N ARG A 61 -8.86 -12.53 6.89
CA ARG A 61 -10.01 -13.37 7.29
C ARG A 61 -10.14 -13.42 8.81
N ARG A 62 -9.05 -13.63 9.55
CA ARG A 62 -9.05 -13.63 11.02
C ARG A 62 -9.47 -12.29 11.60
N LEU A 63 -9.01 -11.17 11.03
CA LEU A 63 -9.46 -9.84 11.41
C LEU A 63 -10.96 -9.66 11.20
N ARG A 64 -11.49 -10.12 10.07
CA ARG A 64 -12.94 -10.12 9.81
C ARG A 64 -13.70 -10.99 10.82
N ASP A 65 -13.20 -12.17 11.14
CA ASP A 65 -13.85 -13.11 12.05
C ASP A 65 -13.82 -12.62 13.51
N THR A 66 -12.74 -11.97 13.95
CA THR A 66 -12.64 -11.36 15.28
C THR A 66 -13.54 -10.14 15.43
N HIS A 67 -13.62 -9.29 14.41
CA HIS A 67 -14.60 -8.20 14.39
C HIS A 67 -16.05 -8.71 14.40
N ALA A 68 -16.31 -9.82 13.72
CA ALA A 68 -17.62 -10.45 13.69
C ALA A 68 -18.04 -11.07 15.01
N LYS A 69 -17.11 -11.73 15.73
CA LYS A 69 -17.37 -12.28 17.08
C LYS A 69 -17.64 -11.19 18.11
N ARG A 70 -16.96 -10.03 18.00
CA ARG A 70 -17.19 -8.89 18.90
C ARG A 70 -18.52 -8.17 18.64
N SER A 71 -19.01 -8.15 17.41
CA SER A 71 -20.26 -7.44 17.06
C SER A 71 -21.55 -8.25 17.28
N GLY A 72 -21.45 -9.53 17.62
CA GLY A 72 -22.62 -10.39 17.91
C GLY A 72 -23.60 -10.57 16.74
N THR A 73 -23.25 -10.12 15.55
CA THR A 73 -24.11 -10.18 14.36
C THR A 73 -23.99 -11.55 13.68
N ARG A 74 -25.12 -12.28 13.65
CA ARG A 74 -25.32 -13.52 12.88
C ARG A 74 -25.05 -13.28 11.38
N ASP A 75 -24.71 -14.33 10.66
CA ASP A 75 -24.37 -14.38 9.22
C ASP A 75 -25.40 -13.65 8.33
N SER A 76 -25.16 -12.37 8.09
CA SER A 76 -25.90 -11.58 7.11
C SER A 76 -25.10 -11.54 5.80
N PRO A 77 -25.71 -11.78 4.62
CA PRO A 77 -25.04 -11.64 3.33
C PRO A 77 -24.51 -10.23 3.05
N PHE A 78 -25.01 -9.21 3.79
CA PHE A 78 -24.61 -7.82 3.69
C PHE A 78 -23.52 -7.39 4.71
N ARG A 79 -22.76 -8.33 5.23
CA ARG A 79 -21.76 -8.11 6.31
C ARG A 79 -20.69 -7.09 5.99
N ALA A 80 -20.32 -6.95 4.71
CA ALA A 80 -19.31 -6.00 4.24
C ALA A 80 -19.90 -4.61 3.92
N PHE A 81 -21.23 -4.44 4.03
CA PHE A 81 -21.92 -3.19 3.66
C PHE A 81 -22.36 -2.43 4.91
N ARG A 82 -21.80 -1.23 5.10
CA ARG A 82 -22.17 -0.34 6.20
C ARG A 82 -23.19 0.68 5.72
N VAL A 83 -24.45 0.44 6.04
CA VAL A 83 -25.60 1.22 5.53
C VAL A 83 -25.51 2.70 5.90
N VAL A 84 -25.26 3.03 7.16
CA VAL A 84 -25.27 4.43 7.63
C VAL A 84 -24.19 5.28 6.93
N PRO A 85 -22.91 4.90 6.90
CA PRO A 85 -21.90 5.67 6.17
C PRO A 85 -22.17 5.74 4.67
N PHE A 86 -22.75 4.70 4.08
CA PHE A 86 -23.15 4.71 2.68
C PHE A 86 -24.24 5.75 2.41
N LEU A 87 -25.27 5.80 3.24
CA LEU A 87 -26.34 6.81 3.12
C LEU A 87 -25.78 8.23 3.31
N VAL A 88 -24.86 8.43 4.24
CA VAL A 88 -24.16 9.72 4.40
C VAL A 88 -23.41 10.09 3.11
N ALA A 89 -22.69 9.15 2.51
CA ALA A 89 -22.01 9.38 1.24
C ALA A 89 -22.99 9.78 0.12
N VAL A 90 -24.13 9.10 0.02
CA VAL A 90 -25.18 9.42 -0.96
C VAL A 90 -25.79 10.80 -0.71
N VAL A 91 -26.11 11.14 0.54
CA VAL A 91 -26.66 12.46 0.89
C VAL A 91 -25.67 13.57 0.54
N LEU A 92 -24.41 13.43 0.88
CA LEU A 92 -23.37 14.41 0.53
C LEU A 92 -23.17 14.50 -0.98
N PHE A 93 -23.17 13.38 -1.68
CA PHE A 93 -23.10 13.32 -3.14
C PHE A 93 -24.25 14.10 -3.80
N LEU A 94 -25.48 13.82 -3.39
CA LEU A 94 -26.66 14.51 -3.92
C LEU A 94 -26.66 15.99 -3.52
N GLY A 95 -26.26 16.31 -2.29
CA GLY A 95 -26.10 17.68 -1.82
C GLY A 95 -25.15 18.50 -2.69
N VAL A 96 -23.97 17.95 -3.04
CA VAL A 96 -23.02 18.62 -3.93
C VAL A 96 -23.53 18.64 -5.38
N LEU A 97 -24.13 17.55 -5.85
CA LEU A 97 -24.60 17.41 -7.23
C LEU A 97 -25.70 18.41 -7.58
N PHE A 98 -26.63 18.65 -6.65
CA PHE A 98 -27.78 19.54 -6.83
C PHE A 98 -27.63 20.90 -6.15
N ALA A 99 -26.48 21.19 -5.55
CA ALA A 99 -26.24 22.51 -4.97
C ALA A 99 -26.32 23.59 -6.05
N PRO A 100 -26.96 24.74 -5.78
CA PRO A 100 -27.00 25.83 -6.74
C PRO A 100 -25.58 26.34 -7.03
N ALA A 101 -25.30 26.62 -8.31
CA ALA A 101 -23.97 27.06 -8.76
C ALA A 101 -23.46 28.31 -8.02
N SER A 102 -24.36 29.15 -7.50
CA SER A 102 -24.05 30.32 -6.67
C SER A 102 -23.36 29.99 -5.34
N GLN A 103 -23.48 28.76 -4.82
CA GLN A 103 -22.77 28.32 -3.61
C GLN A 103 -21.31 28.01 -3.89
N PHE A 104 -20.93 27.79 -5.13
CA PHE A 104 -19.54 27.59 -5.55
C PHE A 104 -18.96 28.89 -6.11
N MET A 105 -19.00 29.95 -5.30
CA MET A 105 -18.46 31.28 -5.68
C MET A 105 -16.99 31.24 -6.14
N PHE A 106 -16.21 30.25 -5.67
CA PHE A 106 -14.84 30.02 -6.14
C PHE A 106 -14.79 29.59 -7.61
N LEU A 107 -15.81 28.84 -8.06
CA LEU A 107 -15.98 28.43 -9.47
C LEU A 107 -16.24 29.64 -10.37
N GLN A 108 -17.06 30.58 -9.91
CA GLN A 108 -17.40 31.78 -10.68
C GLN A 108 -16.23 32.77 -10.73
N ARG A 109 -15.54 33.03 -9.63
CA ARG A 109 -14.38 33.94 -9.59
C ARG A 109 -13.21 33.48 -10.46
N ALA A 110 -12.90 32.18 -10.48
CA ALA A 110 -11.84 31.65 -11.34
C ALA A 110 -12.14 31.75 -12.85
N LEU A 111 -13.41 31.80 -13.22
CA LEU A 111 -13.85 32.03 -14.61
C LEU A 111 -13.77 33.53 -14.96
N GLU A 112 -14.21 34.40 -14.07
CA GLU A 112 -14.15 35.85 -14.21
C GLU A 112 -12.70 36.35 -14.32
N GLU A 113 -11.78 35.79 -13.53
CA GLU A 113 -10.34 36.10 -13.59
C GLU A 113 -9.72 35.70 -14.94
N ARG A 114 -10.13 34.59 -15.54
CA ARG A 114 -9.65 34.17 -16.88
C ARG A 114 -10.27 34.98 -18.02
N GLU A 115 -11.52 35.37 -17.90
CA GLU A 115 -12.19 36.23 -18.85
C GLU A 115 -11.51 37.61 -18.92
N ASN A 116 -11.09 38.11 -17.77
CA ASN A 116 -10.30 39.34 -17.65
C ASN A 116 -8.86 39.21 -18.21
N GLN A 117 -8.33 37.99 -18.39
CA GLN A 117 -7.00 37.74 -18.97
C GLN A 117 -7.01 37.62 -20.52
N GLY A 118 -8.12 37.95 -21.18
CA GLY A 118 -8.20 38.06 -22.65
C GLY A 118 -8.42 36.74 -23.41
N HIS A 119 -8.92 35.68 -22.76
CA HIS A 119 -9.35 34.45 -23.38
C HIS A 119 -10.87 34.27 -23.27
N PRO A 120 -11.68 34.90 -24.15
CA PRO A 120 -13.15 34.82 -24.07
C PRO A 120 -13.60 33.36 -24.31
N ILE A 121 -14.23 32.78 -23.28
CA ILE A 121 -14.83 31.47 -23.35
C ILE A 121 -16.32 31.65 -23.68
N SER A 122 -16.86 30.88 -24.61
CA SER A 122 -18.30 30.95 -24.91
C SER A 122 -19.11 30.58 -23.66
N ALA A 123 -20.27 31.21 -23.46
CA ALA A 123 -21.15 30.94 -22.33
C ALA A 123 -21.53 29.44 -22.22
N ALA A 124 -21.67 28.76 -23.37
CA ALA A 124 -21.93 27.32 -23.42
C ALA A 124 -20.75 26.48 -22.90
N ALA A 125 -19.51 26.85 -23.25
CA ALA A 125 -18.32 26.18 -22.76
C ALA A 125 -18.10 26.40 -21.26
N ALA A 126 -18.35 27.61 -20.77
CA ALA A 126 -18.32 27.93 -19.34
C ALA A 126 -19.35 27.09 -18.54
N ALA A 127 -20.58 26.98 -19.04
CA ALA A 127 -21.60 26.15 -18.45
C ALA A 127 -21.23 24.66 -18.43
N ALA A 128 -20.65 24.13 -19.53
CA ALA A 128 -20.19 22.76 -19.63
C ALA A 128 -19.07 22.46 -18.61
N ARG A 129 -18.09 23.36 -18.46
CA ARG A 129 -16.99 23.26 -17.48
C ARG A 129 -17.51 23.25 -16.04
N ASN A 130 -18.40 24.19 -15.71
CA ASN A 130 -18.97 24.28 -14.36
C ASN A 130 -19.76 23.02 -14.02
N ALA A 131 -20.59 22.53 -14.94
CA ALA A 131 -21.35 21.32 -14.73
C ALA A 131 -20.45 20.09 -14.58
N ALA A 132 -19.39 19.96 -15.38
CA ALA A 132 -18.43 18.86 -15.28
C ALA A 132 -17.63 18.92 -13.96
N ALA A 133 -17.17 20.10 -13.55
CA ALA A 133 -16.44 20.31 -12.30
C ALA A 133 -17.32 20.01 -11.08
N GLN A 134 -18.58 20.46 -11.07
CA GLN A 134 -19.52 20.18 -9.98
C GLN A 134 -19.82 18.67 -9.86
N ARG A 135 -20.07 17.99 -10.98
CA ARG A 135 -20.30 16.54 -11.02
C ARG A 135 -19.06 15.77 -10.56
N CYS A 136 -17.87 16.24 -10.96
CA CYS A 136 -16.61 15.67 -10.51
C CYS A 136 -16.41 15.87 -9.01
N LEU A 137 -16.70 17.05 -8.46
CA LEU A 137 -16.62 17.33 -7.03
C LEU A 137 -17.57 16.41 -6.23
N ALA A 138 -18.79 16.22 -6.74
CA ALA A 138 -19.74 15.28 -6.15
C ALA A 138 -19.19 13.85 -6.16
N LEU A 139 -18.60 13.40 -7.28
CA LEU A 139 -17.98 12.08 -7.41
C LEU A 139 -16.80 11.90 -6.46
N VAL A 140 -15.91 12.90 -6.36
CA VAL A 140 -14.76 12.91 -5.42
C VAL A 140 -15.27 12.83 -3.98
N THR A 141 -16.26 13.63 -3.61
CA THR A 141 -16.87 13.62 -2.27
C THR A 141 -17.44 12.24 -1.93
N PHE A 142 -18.21 11.65 -2.84
CA PHE A 142 -18.77 10.32 -2.69
C PHE A 142 -17.70 9.25 -2.47
N ALA A 143 -16.71 9.20 -3.36
CA ALA A 143 -15.63 8.24 -3.28
C ALA A 143 -14.81 8.41 -1.99
N SER A 144 -14.50 9.65 -1.61
CA SER A 144 -13.72 9.97 -0.41
C SER A 144 -14.42 9.48 0.87
N VAL A 145 -15.74 9.70 0.97
CA VAL A 145 -16.51 9.21 2.13
C VAL A 145 -16.57 7.70 2.15
N LEU A 146 -16.80 7.03 1.01
CA LEU A 146 -16.83 5.56 0.93
C LEU A 146 -15.46 4.95 1.27
N TRP A 147 -14.36 5.53 0.77
CA TRP A 147 -13.01 5.07 1.08
C TRP A 147 -12.64 5.33 2.55
N ALA A 148 -12.97 6.51 3.09
CA ALA A 148 -12.65 6.85 4.47
C ALA A 148 -13.41 6.02 5.50
N THR A 149 -14.67 5.69 5.19
CA THR A 149 -15.53 4.93 6.10
C THR A 149 -15.50 3.43 5.86
N GLU A 150 -14.91 2.98 4.73
CA GLU A 150 -14.97 1.59 4.27
C GLU A 150 -16.41 1.04 4.29
N ALA A 151 -17.37 1.90 3.90
CA ALA A 151 -18.79 1.52 3.83
C ALA A 151 -19.02 0.38 2.83
N VAL A 152 -18.18 0.34 1.81
CA VAL A 152 -18.05 -0.72 0.79
C VAL A 152 -16.56 -1.08 0.70
N PRO A 153 -16.18 -2.30 0.32
CA PRO A 153 -14.77 -2.64 0.11
C PRO A 153 -14.08 -1.64 -0.82
N LEU A 154 -12.88 -1.19 -0.47
CA LEU A 154 -12.16 -0.09 -1.15
C LEU A 154 -12.08 -0.28 -2.67
N PHE A 155 -11.75 -1.49 -3.13
CA PHE A 155 -11.63 -1.81 -4.55
C PHE A 155 -12.98 -1.77 -5.29
N VAL A 156 -14.11 -2.05 -4.61
CA VAL A 156 -15.46 -1.96 -5.20
C VAL A 156 -15.81 -0.49 -5.46
N THR A 157 -15.54 0.40 -4.49
CA THR A 157 -15.67 1.85 -4.70
C THR A 157 -14.85 2.28 -5.91
N SER A 158 -13.61 1.79 -6.03
CA SER A 158 -12.72 2.11 -7.15
C SER A 158 -13.23 1.62 -8.49
N LEU A 159 -13.78 0.40 -8.55
CA LEU A 159 -14.42 -0.13 -9.76
C LEU A 159 -15.69 0.62 -10.16
N ALA A 160 -16.36 1.29 -9.22
CA ALA A 160 -17.50 2.15 -9.52
C ALA A 160 -17.08 3.48 -10.19
N MET A 161 -15.81 3.93 -10.03
CA MET A 161 -15.36 5.22 -10.55
C MET A 161 -15.48 5.37 -12.07
N PRO A 162 -15.02 4.42 -12.91
CA PRO A 162 -15.19 4.52 -14.36
C PRO A 162 -16.66 4.58 -14.77
N LEU A 163 -17.52 3.79 -14.12
CA LEU A 163 -18.95 3.76 -14.38
C LEU A 163 -19.60 5.11 -14.05
N LEU A 164 -19.38 5.61 -12.83
CA LEU A 164 -19.96 6.86 -12.37
C LEU A 164 -19.43 8.07 -13.13
N ALA A 165 -18.14 8.10 -13.47
CA ALA A 165 -17.55 9.20 -14.24
C ALA A 165 -18.16 9.33 -15.65
N VAL A 166 -18.52 8.20 -16.28
CA VAL A 166 -19.22 8.18 -17.57
C VAL A 166 -20.68 8.60 -17.44
N ILE A 167 -21.42 8.03 -16.49
CA ILE A 167 -22.84 8.34 -16.26
C ILE A 167 -23.02 9.83 -15.92
N LEU A 168 -22.17 10.36 -15.07
CA LEU A 168 -22.20 11.77 -14.66
C LEU A 168 -21.65 12.73 -15.71
N ARG A 169 -21.12 12.23 -16.84
CA ARG A 169 -20.53 13.06 -17.90
C ARG A 169 -19.47 14.02 -17.34
N VAL A 170 -18.53 13.49 -16.58
CA VAL A 170 -17.46 14.29 -15.91
C VAL A 170 -16.36 14.69 -16.89
N PHE A 171 -16.13 13.89 -17.95
CA PHE A 171 -15.05 14.13 -18.89
C PHE A 171 -15.40 15.23 -19.90
N LEU A 172 -14.47 16.16 -20.09
CA LEU A 172 -14.50 17.18 -21.14
C LEU A 172 -13.57 16.78 -22.30
N ASP A 173 -13.81 17.38 -23.45
CA ASP A 173 -12.89 17.32 -24.60
C ASP A 173 -11.55 18.00 -24.29
N GLU A 174 -10.58 17.91 -25.21
CA GLU A 174 -9.24 18.47 -25.02
C GLU A 174 -9.24 19.99 -24.86
N LYS A 175 -10.16 20.68 -25.52
CA LYS A 175 -10.34 22.14 -25.42
C LYS A 175 -11.14 22.54 -24.17
N GLY A 176 -11.81 21.59 -23.53
CA GLY A 176 -12.68 21.83 -22.38
C GLY A 176 -13.95 22.60 -22.75
N GLU A 177 -14.44 22.49 -23.96
CA GLU A 177 -15.59 23.26 -24.46
C GLU A 177 -16.90 22.47 -24.36
N ARG A 178 -16.82 21.12 -24.41
CA ARG A 178 -18.00 20.25 -24.34
C ARG A 178 -17.75 19.03 -23.47
N THR A 179 -18.79 18.48 -22.89
CA THR A 179 -18.72 17.16 -22.24
C THR A 179 -18.65 16.06 -23.30
N LEU A 180 -17.78 15.06 -23.06
CA LEU A 180 -17.65 13.91 -23.97
C LEU A 180 -18.94 13.11 -24.02
N GLY A 181 -19.22 12.50 -25.17
CA GLY A 181 -20.28 11.51 -25.31
C GLY A 181 -19.97 10.25 -24.51
N PRO A 182 -21.00 9.39 -24.22
CA PRO A 182 -20.81 8.21 -23.38
C PRO A 182 -19.70 7.28 -23.89
N THR A 183 -19.61 7.04 -25.19
CA THR A 183 -18.60 6.16 -25.80
C THR A 183 -17.19 6.75 -25.68
N GLU A 184 -17.02 8.05 -25.96
CA GLU A 184 -15.74 8.75 -25.84
C GLU A 184 -15.28 8.79 -24.37
N ALA A 185 -16.20 9.08 -23.44
CA ALA A 185 -15.95 9.08 -22.00
C ALA A 185 -15.57 7.69 -21.49
N ALA A 186 -16.25 6.64 -21.96
CA ALA A 186 -15.93 5.24 -21.61
C ALA A 186 -14.53 4.87 -22.12
N HIS A 187 -14.19 5.20 -23.38
CA HIS A 187 -12.86 4.95 -23.93
C HIS A 187 -11.77 5.66 -23.10
N LYS A 188 -11.96 6.94 -22.77
CA LYS A 188 -11.02 7.72 -21.94
C LYS A 188 -10.88 7.12 -20.54
N SER A 189 -11.97 6.66 -19.95
CA SER A 189 -11.98 6.03 -18.65
C SER A 189 -11.23 4.69 -18.65
N ILE A 190 -11.53 3.81 -19.62
CA ILE A 190 -10.88 2.48 -19.74
C ILE A 190 -9.39 2.64 -20.06
N THR A 191 -9.02 3.54 -20.95
CA THR A 191 -7.62 3.83 -21.24
C THR A 191 -6.88 4.32 -19.98
N SER A 192 -7.52 5.13 -19.15
CA SER A 192 -6.95 5.57 -17.87
C SER A 192 -6.76 4.41 -16.89
N MET A 193 -7.63 3.39 -16.91
CA MET A 193 -7.46 2.17 -16.11
C MET A 193 -6.25 1.33 -16.52
N SER A 194 -5.72 1.52 -17.72
CA SER A 194 -4.57 0.74 -18.24
C SER A 194 -3.25 1.50 -18.05
N SER A 195 -3.08 2.15 -16.91
CA SER A 195 -1.86 2.92 -16.60
C SER A 195 -0.62 2.00 -16.47
N PRO A 196 0.56 2.43 -16.98
CA PRO A 196 1.84 1.74 -16.77
C PRO A 196 2.17 1.46 -15.29
N VAL A 197 1.65 2.28 -14.39
CA VAL A 197 1.78 2.14 -12.94
C VAL A 197 1.18 0.82 -12.42
N LEU A 198 0.09 0.33 -13.03
CA LEU A 198 -0.50 -0.95 -12.64
C LEU A 198 0.40 -2.14 -13.00
N LEU A 199 1.09 -2.06 -14.12
CA LEU A 199 2.10 -3.06 -14.50
C LEU A 199 3.29 -3.02 -13.55
N LEU A 200 3.71 -1.81 -13.11
CA LEU A 200 4.77 -1.65 -12.13
C LEU A 200 4.41 -2.34 -10.80
N ILE A 201 3.18 -2.18 -10.32
CA ILE A 201 2.68 -2.85 -9.12
C ILE A 201 2.63 -4.38 -9.32
N LEU A 202 2.15 -4.85 -10.47
CA LEU A 202 2.07 -6.28 -10.80
C LEU A 202 3.46 -6.92 -10.80
N GLY A 203 4.46 -6.26 -11.42
CA GLY A 203 5.85 -6.70 -11.41
C GLY A 203 6.43 -6.78 -10.01
N GLY A 204 6.20 -5.74 -9.19
CA GLY A 204 6.61 -5.72 -7.79
C GLY A 204 6.01 -6.86 -6.98
N TYR A 205 4.72 -7.15 -7.16
CA TYR A 205 4.07 -8.29 -6.50
C TYR A 205 4.59 -9.64 -6.98
N SER A 206 4.95 -9.78 -8.26
CA SER A 206 5.55 -11.00 -8.77
C SER A 206 6.95 -11.23 -8.19
N ILE A 207 7.76 -10.17 -8.06
CA ILE A 207 9.06 -10.24 -7.36
C ILE A 207 8.85 -10.69 -5.91
N SER A 208 7.94 -10.05 -5.19
CA SER A 208 7.60 -10.40 -3.82
C SER A 208 7.17 -11.85 -3.67
N GLY A 209 6.25 -12.31 -4.54
CA GLY A 209 5.77 -13.70 -4.55
C GLY A 209 6.89 -14.71 -4.78
N ALA A 210 7.80 -14.43 -5.73
CA ALA A 210 8.92 -15.32 -6.02
C ALA A 210 9.94 -15.38 -4.87
N LEU A 211 10.32 -14.24 -4.28
CA LEU A 211 11.22 -14.18 -3.12
C LEU A 211 10.65 -14.96 -1.94
N SER A 212 9.35 -14.81 -1.68
CA SER A 212 8.67 -15.47 -0.57
C SER A 212 8.49 -16.97 -0.80
N LYS A 213 8.06 -17.39 -1.99
CA LYS A 213 7.86 -18.80 -2.34
C LYS A 213 9.14 -19.60 -2.20
N HIS A 214 10.27 -19.00 -2.59
CA HIS A 214 11.58 -19.64 -2.49
C HIS A 214 12.30 -19.34 -1.14
N ALA A 215 11.61 -18.76 -0.15
CA ALA A 215 12.10 -18.47 1.19
C ALA A 215 13.40 -17.63 1.22
N ILE A 216 13.70 -16.89 0.16
CA ILE A 216 14.90 -16.04 0.06
C ILE A 216 14.82 -14.89 1.07
N ASP A 217 13.64 -14.28 1.19
CA ASP A 217 13.31 -13.24 2.16
C ASP A 217 13.53 -13.72 3.61
N LYS A 218 13.06 -14.93 3.94
CA LYS A 218 13.25 -15.55 5.27
C LYS A 218 14.72 -15.85 5.55
N ALA A 219 15.45 -16.34 4.53
CA ALA A 219 16.88 -16.64 4.68
C ALA A 219 17.70 -15.36 4.96
N VAL A 220 17.41 -14.29 4.22
CA VAL A 220 18.04 -12.96 4.44
C VAL A 220 17.69 -12.44 5.84
N ALA A 221 16.43 -12.54 6.24
CA ALA A 221 15.96 -12.08 7.55
C ALA A 221 16.71 -12.76 8.69
N ILE A 222 16.80 -14.09 8.66
CA ILE A 222 17.51 -14.86 9.71
C ILE A 222 19.01 -14.58 9.68
N ALA A 223 19.61 -14.42 8.49
CA ALA A 223 21.03 -14.07 8.36
C ALA A 223 21.36 -12.72 9.00
N VAL A 224 20.42 -11.74 8.94
CA VAL A 224 20.57 -10.43 9.59
C VAL A 224 20.34 -10.54 11.10
N LEU A 225 19.21 -11.13 11.52
CA LEU A 225 18.80 -11.14 12.93
C LEU A 225 19.74 -11.97 13.84
N ARG A 226 20.42 -12.98 13.32
CA ARG A 226 21.42 -13.78 14.09
C ARG A 226 22.58 -12.95 14.64
N HIS A 227 22.80 -11.74 14.15
CA HIS A 227 23.88 -10.86 14.63
C HIS A 227 23.50 -10.05 15.87
N ALA A 228 22.21 -10.06 16.26
CA ALA A 228 21.77 -9.38 17.45
C ALA A 228 22.31 -10.08 18.73
N ARG A 229 22.85 -9.30 19.64
CA ARG A 229 23.35 -9.78 20.94
C ARG A 229 22.54 -9.24 22.12
N ARG A 230 21.86 -8.11 21.92
CA ARG A 230 21.09 -7.37 22.93
C ARG A 230 19.74 -6.97 22.39
N PRO A 231 18.71 -6.80 23.23
CA PRO A 231 17.38 -6.38 22.78
C PRO A 231 17.35 -5.08 21.95
N PRO A 232 18.11 -4.01 22.28
CA PRO A 232 18.17 -2.83 21.44
C PRO A 232 18.76 -3.08 20.05
N GLU A 233 19.79 -3.93 19.95
CA GLU A 233 20.40 -4.31 18.68
C GLU A 233 19.41 -5.15 17.85
N LEU A 234 18.71 -6.08 18.51
CA LEU A 234 17.66 -6.87 17.86
C LEU A 234 16.55 -5.97 17.30
N LEU A 235 16.08 -4.96 18.07
CA LEU A 235 15.08 -4.01 17.60
C LEU A 235 15.60 -3.25 16.37
N LEU A 236 16.83 -2.76 16.39
CA LEU A 236 17.40 -2.03 15.25
C LEU A 236 17.50 -2.92 14.01
N LEU A 237 18.07 -4.12 14.16
CA LEU A 237 18.18 -5.06 13.04
C LEU A 237 16.82 -5.48 12.49
N LEU A 238 15.83 -5.67 13.38
CA LEU A 238 14.46 -5.97 13.01
C LEU A 238 13.82 -4.79 12.23
N MET A 239 14.03 -3.56 12.66
CA MET A 239 13.54 -2.36 11.96
C MET A 239 14.24 -2.17 10.60
N LEU A 240 15.56 -2.34 10.52
CA LEU A 240 16.29 -2.25 9.24
C LEU A 240 15.88 -3.37 8.28
N LEU A 241 15.67 -4.57 8.79
CA LEU A 241 15.12 -5.68 8.02
C LEU A 241 13.71 -5.35 7.49
N ALA A 242 12.86 -4.79 8.34
CA ALA A 242 11.50 -4.39 7.96
C ALA A 242 11.52 -3.33 6.84
N VAL A 243 12.44 -2.35 6.91
CA VAL A 243 12.66 -1.39 5.81
C VAL A 243 13.08 -2.09 4.53
N PHE A 244 14.06 -2.97 4.61
CA PHE A 244 14.59 -3.70 3.46
C PHE A 244 13.53 -4.57 2.80
N LEU A 245 12.78 -5.34 3.59
CA LEU A 245 11.68 -6.16 3.08
C LEU A 245 10.55 -5.31 2.50
N SER A 246 10.21 -4.20 3.15
CA SER A 246 9.19 -3.29 2.66
C SER A 246 9.59 -2.62 1.34
N MET A 247 10.87 -2.30 1.16
CA MET A 247 11.42 -1.75 -0.08
C MET A 247 11.33 -2.73 -1.25
N LEU A 248 11.65 -4.03 -1.02
CA LEU A 248 11.78 -5.04 -2.07
C LEU A 248 10.52 -5.85 -2.29
N VAL A 249 9.84 -6.19 -1.19
CA VAL A 249 8.67 -7.07 -1.24
C VAL A 249 7.37 -6.27 -1.35
N SER A 250 7.04 -5.48 -0.41
CA SER A 250 6.04 -4.39 -0.36
C SER A 250 5.75 -4.02 1.10
N ASN A 251 5.21 -2.85 1.35
CA ASN A 251 4.79 -2.44 2.69
C ASN A 251 3.56 -3.22 3.22
N VAL A 252 2.91 -4.00 2.37
CA VAL A 252 1.77 -4.86 2.74
C VAL A 252 2.25 -6.21 3.25
N ALA A 253 3.20 -6.84 2.56
CA ALA A 253 3.70 -8.16 2.88
C ALA A 253 4.84 -8.15 3.93
N ALA A 254 5.68 -7.13 3.93
CA ALA A 254 6.83 -7.01 4.82
C ALA A 254 6.48 -7.11 6.33
N PRO A 255 5.43 -6.44 6.85
CA PRO A 255 5.08 -6.56 8.25
C PRO A 255 4.65 -7.98 8.64
N VAL A 256 3.90 -8.66 7.78
CA VAL A 256 3.47 -10.05 8.04
C VAL A 256 4.66 -10.99 8.11
N LEU A 257 5.60 -10.86 7.16
CA LEU A 257 6.86 -11.62 7.15
C LEU A 257 7.69 -11.35 8.39
N THR A 258 7.94 -10.08 8.68
CA THR A 258 8.81 -9.67 9.80
C THR A 258 8.23 -10.12 11.14
N VAL A 259 6.93 -9.95 11.32
CA VAL A 259 6.21 -10.44 12.51
C VAL A 259 6.25 -11.95 12.58
N GLY A 260 5.99 -12.66 11.47
CA GLY A 260 6.03 -14.13 11.43
C GLY A 260 7.39 -14.69 11.86
N ILE A 261 8.50 -14.03 11.49
CA ILE A 261 9.85 -14.43 11.89
C ILE A 261 10.11 -14.17 13.37
N VAL A 262 9.61 -13.07 13.92
CA VAL A 262 9.88 -12.69 15.31
C VAL A 262 8.86 -13.26 16.31
N THR A 263 7.68 -13.67 15.86
CA THR A 263 6.61 -14.20 16.73
C THR A 263 7.05 -15.34 17.65
N PRO A 264 7.83 -16.35 17.22
CA PRO A 264 8.31 -17.39 18.12
C PRO A 264 9.13 -16.84 19.31
N LEU A 265 9.95 -15.82 19.04
CA LEU A 265 10.69 -15.12 20.09
C LEU A 265 9.75 -14.33 21.00
N LEU A 266 8.80 -13.57 20.43
CA LEU A 266 7.85 -12.77 21.23
C LEU A 266 7.01 -13.65 22.15
N ARG A 267 6.60 -14.84 21.71
CA ARG A 267 5.84 -15.81 22.50
C ARG A 267 6.65 -16.46 23.63
N SER A 268 7.98 -16.56 23.48
CA SER A 268 8.85 -17.08 24.53
C SER A 268 9.09 -16.09 25.67
N LEU A 269 8.76 -14.82 25.47
CA LEU A 269 8.93 -13.78 26.50
C LEU A 269 7.76 -13.79 27.50
N PRO A 270 8.00 -13.44 28.77
CA PRO A 270 6.94 -13.30 29.76
C PRO A 270 5.84 -12.34 29.29
N PRO A 271 4.55 -12.66 29.55
CA PRO A 271 3.43 -11.78 29.24
C PRO A 271 3.65 -10.39 29.86
N GLY A 272 3.34 -9.33 29.07
CA GLY A 272 3.52 -7.94 29.52
C GLY A 272 4.93 -7.38 29.36
N THR A 273 5.90 -8.15 28.82
CA THR A 273 7.23 -7.65 28.53
C THR A 273 7.17 -6.42 27.58
N PRO A 274 7.70 -5.24 28.00
CA PRO A 274 7.62 -4.01 27.19
C PRO A 274 8.25 -4.13 25.80
N PHE A 275 9.24 -5.03 25.63
CA PHE A 275 9.91 -5.29 24.36
C PHE A 275 8.94 -5.82 23.29
N ILE A 276 7.89 -6.58 23.64
CA ILE A 276 6.91 -7.10 22.69
C ILE A 276 6.21 -5.94 21.97
N LYS A 277 5.68 -4.99 22.75
CA LYS A 277 5.03 -3.78 22.19
C LYS A 277 6.02 -2.93 21.39
N CYS A 278 7.23 -2.77 21.92
CA CYS A 278 8.30 -2.02 21.27
C CYS A 278 8.68 -2.61 19.90
N ALA A 279 8.86 -3.93 19.84
CA ALA A 279 9.22 -4.64 18.59
C ALA A 279 8.10 -4.54 17.55
N LEU A 280 6.84 -4.79 17.93
CA LEU A 280 5.70 -4.73 17.02
C LEU A 280 5.49 -3.32 16.47
N LEU A 281 5.51 -2.29 17.33
CA LEU A 281 5.38 -0.89 16.88
C LEU A 281 6.59 -0.44 16.06
N GLY A 282 7.79 -0.92 16.39
CA GLY A 282 9.01 -0.69 15.62
C GLY A 282 8.93 -1.30 14.22
N VAL A 283 8.42 -2.51 14.09
CA VAL A 283 8.18 -3.18 12.79
C VAL A 283 7.17 -2.39 11.96
N ALA A 284 6.03 -2.00 12.55
CA ALA A 284 5.02 -1.21 11.85
C ALA A 284 5.60 0.10 11.32
N ALA A 285 6.29 0.86 12.18
CA ALA A 285 6.90 2.13 11.82
C ALA A 285 7.97 1.95 10.72
N ALA A 286 8.82 0.96 10.86
CA ALA A 286 9.88 0.66 9.88
C ALA A 286 9.31 0.20 8.53
N CYS A 287 8.24 -0.61 8.50
CA CYS A 287 7.57 -0.98 7.26
C CYS A 287 6.92 0.22 6.56
N ASN A 288 6.28 1.13 7.32
CA ASN A 288 5.72 2.36 6.75
C ASN A 288 6.79 3.21 6.08
N VAL A 289 7.89 3.45 6.79
CA VAL A 289 9.04 4.22 6.28
C VAL A 289 9.74 3.46 5.14
N GLY A 290 9.88 2.13 5.23
CA GLY A 290 10.40 1.30 4.16
C GLY A 290 9.54 1.35 2.89
N GLY A 291 8.23 1.41 3.06
CA GLY A 291 7.25 1.53 1.97
C GLY A 291 7.38 2.80 1.14
N MET A 292 8.04 3.84 1.62
CA MET A 292 8.28 5.06 0.84
C MET A 292 9.55 5.00 -0.01
N THR A 293 10.44 4.02 0.22
CA THR A 293 11.82 4.01 -0.32
C THR A 293 11.91 3.79 -1.82
N SER A 294 10.94 3.12 -2.42
CA SER A 294 10.91 2.89 -3.86
C SER A 294 9.51 3.07 -4.45
N PRO A 295 9.39 3.36 -5.75
CA PRO A 295 8.10 3.49 -6.42
C PRO A 295 7.19 2.26 -6.31
N ILE A 296 7.78 1.06 -6.25
CA ILE A 296 7.06 -0.22 -6.22
C ILE A 296 6.71 -0.69 -4.81
N ALA A 297 7.33 -0.11 -3.79
CA ALA A 297 7.17 -0.56 -2.41
C ALA A 297 5.75 -0.37 -1.86
N SER A 298 5.03 0.62 -2.38
CA SER A 298 3.69 0.97 -1.88
C SER A 298 2.78 1.54 -2.97
N PRO A 299 1.47 1.26 -2.93
CA PRO A 299 0.50 1.78 -3.91
C PRO A 299 0.45 3.30 -3.97
N GLN A 300 0.60 4.01 -2.85
CA GLN A 300 0.60 5.48 -2.79
C GLN A 300 1.73 6.10 -3.62
N ASN A 301 2.90 5.46 -3.69
CA ASN A 301 4.03 5.93 -4.49
C ASN A 301 3.72 5.83 -5.99
N ALA A 302 3.11 4.73 -6.39
CA ALA A 302 2.69 4.50 -7.76
C ALA A 302 1.63 5.53 -8.21
N ILE A 303 0.66 5.86 -7.34
CA ILE A 303 -0.36 6.90 -7.57
C ILE A 303 0.30 8.27 -7.74
N ALA A 304 1.28 8.59 -6.89
CA ALA A 304 2.02 9.83 -6.98
C ALA A 304 2.79 9.95 -8.31
N LEU A 305 3.44 8.87 -8.77
CA LEU A 305 4.07 8.85 -10.09
C LEU A 305 3.08 9.05 -11.23
N ASP A 306 1.88 8.44 -11.12
CA ASP A 306 0.83 8.64 -12.12
C ASP A 306 0.35 10.09 -12.17
N ALA A 307 0.28 10.78 -11.04
CA ALA A 307 -0.07 12.20 -10.97
C ALA A 307 0.95 13.10 -11.68
N LEU A 308 2.22 12.67 -11.81
CA LEU A 308 3.33 13.37 -12.45
C LEU A 308 3.57 12.95 -13.90
N ARG A 309 2.55 12.62 -14.67
CA ARG A 309 2.72 12.20 -16.08
C ARG A 309 3.39 13.28 -16.94
N GLY A 310 4.18 12.82 -17.93
CA GLY A 310 4.82 13.69 -18.91
C GLY A 310 6.19 14.22 -18.47
N ALA A 311 6.50 15.47 -18.81
CA ALA A 311 7.81 16.09 -18.55
C ALA A 311 8.18 16.23 -17.08
N ALA A 312 7.21 16.15 -16.18
CA ALA A 312 7.39 16.21 -14.72
C ALA A 312 7.67 14.84 -14.06
N SER A 313 7.87 13.76 -14.82
CA SER A 313 8.10 12.42 -14.24
C SER A 313 9.37 12.37 -13.38
N ILE A 314 9.32 11.60 -12.27
CA ILE A 314 10.46 11.28 -11.41
C ILE A 314 10.94 9.89 -11.79
N SER A 315 12.25 9.72 -12.03
CA SER A 315 12.82 8.41 -12.31
C SER A 315 12.92 7.55 -11.04
N PHE A 316 12.93 6.22 -11.21
CA PHE A 316 13.12 5.27 -10.11
C PHE A 316 14.37 5.62 -9.28
N ARG A 317 15.49 5.91 -9.96
CA ARG A 317 16.75 6.29 -9.29
C ARG A 317 16.64 7.57 -8.46
N GLN A 318 16.00 8.61 -9.00
CA GLN A 318 15.79 9.87 -8.27
C GLN A 318 14.93 9.64 -7.03
N TRP A 319 13.86 8.85 -7.17
CA TRP A 319 13.01 8.49 -6.02
C TRP A 319 13.82 7.81 -4.92
N VAL A 320 14.53 6.74 -5.27
CA VAL A 320 15.33 5.96 -4.29
C VAL A 320 16.44 6.83 -3.67
N ALA A 321 17.11 7.68 -4.47
CA ALA A 321 18.17 8.56 -3.99
C ALA A 321 17.71 9.57 -2.94
N ILE A 322 16.44 9.95 -2.96
CA ILE A 322 15.84 10.86 -1.96
C ILE A 322 15.23 10.06 -0.80
N ALA A 323 14.41 9.08 -1.12
CA ALA A 323 13.59 8.41 -0.12
C ALA A 323 14.36 7.41 0.74
N LEU A 324 15.38 6.72 0.20
CA LEU A 324 16.16 5.74 0.97
C LEU A 324 17.02 6.37 2.07
N PRO A 325 17.83 7.43 1.81
CA PRO A 325 18.57 8.11 2.89
C PRO A 325 17.64 8.70 3.95
N LEU A 326 16.52 9.31 3.52
CA LEU A 326 15.50 9.82 4.44
C LEU A 326 14.94 8.69 5.32
N ALA A 327 14.59 7.54 4.73
CA ALA A 327 14.07 6.38 5.44
C ALA A 327 15.06 5.86 6.49
N LEU A 328 16.34 5.71 6.13
CA LEU A 328 17.36 5.24 7.05
C LEU A 328 17.53 6.17 8.24
N VAL A 329 17.66 7.48 8.00
CA VAL A 329 17.75 8.47 9.09
C VAL A 329 16.50 8.42 9.97
N THR A 330 15.32 8.37 9.37
CA THR A 330 14.05 8.31 10.10
C THR A 330 13.98 7.05 10.97
N VAL A 331 14.40 5.89 10.49
CA VAL A 331 14.43 4.65 11.27
C VAL A 331 15.36 4.75 12.47
N PHE A 332 16.55 5.32 12.32
CA PHE A 332 17.46 5.52 13.46
C PHE A 332 16.87 6.46 14.51
N VAL A 333 16.20 7.55 14.09
CA VAL A 333 15.51 8.46 15.01
C VAL A 333 14.35 7.75 15.73
N MET A 334 13.55 6.97 15.00
CA MET A 334 12.46 6.20 15.57
C MET A 334 12.96 5.12 16.54
N HIS A 335 14.03 4.42 16.18
CA HIS A 335 14.67 3.43 17.06
C HIS A 335 15.12 4.09 18.37
N ALA A 336 15.83 5.23 18.30
CA ALA A 336 16.25 5.96 19.48
C ALA A 336 15.06 6.38 20.37
N TYR A 337 13.98 6.89 19.76
CA TYR A 337 12.75 7.20 20.48
C TYR A 337 12.14 5.98 21.17
N LEU A 338 12.03 4.85 20.47
CA LEU A 338 11.46 3.61 21.03
C LEU A 338 12.30 3.09 22.21
N ILE A 339 13.65 3.14 22.12
CA ILE A 339 14.54 2.79 23.23
C ILE A 339 14.30 3.70 24.42
N VAL A 340 14.22 5.02 24.23
CA VAL A 340 13.94 5.98 25.33
C VAL A 340 12.55 5.73 25.94
N ARG A 341 11.55 5.42 25.11
CA ARG A 341 10.16 5.23 25.55
C ARG A 341 9.91 3.95 26.32
N PHE A 342 10.53 2.85 25.88
CA PHE A 342 10.34 1.52 26.45
C PHE A 342 11.52 1.03 27.30
N GLY A 343 12.71 1.64 27.19
CA GLY A 343 13.92 1.22 27.87
C GLY A 343 14.04 1.66 29.33
N ARG A 344 13.08 2.42 29.88
CA ARG A 344 13.08 2.88 31.29
C ARG A 344 12.65 1.81 32.30
N GLY A 345 12.38 0.59 31.85
CA GLY A 345 12.23 -0.62 32.70
C GLY A 345 13.34 -1.60 32.36
N PRO A 346 13.54 -2.70 33.09
CA PRO A 346 14.52 -3.67 32.70
C PRO A 346 14.11 -4.22 31.32
N MET A 347 14.72 -3.72 30.25
CA MET A 347 14.96 -4.51 29.05
C MET A 347 15.88 -5.64 29.51
N GLN A 348 15.31 -6.62 30.23
CA GLN A 348 16.08 -7.74 30.77
C GLN A 348 16.75 -8.41 29.58
N ALA A 349 18.04 -8.68 29.75
CA ALA A 349 18.76 -9.53 28.82
C ALA A 349 18.05 -10.90 28.81
N PHE A 350 17.18 -11.10 27.82
CA PHE A 350 16.58 -12.42 27.60
C PHE A 350 17.49 -13.19 26.62
N PRO A 351 17.61 -14.51 26.81
CA PRO A 351 18.40 -15.31 25.88
C PRO A 351 17.77 -15.26 24.50
N LEU A 352 18.53 -14.76 23.52
CA LEU A 352 18.10 -14.80 22.12
C LEU A 352 18.11 -16.25 21.66
N ILE A 353 16.95 -16.77 21.28
CA ILE A 353 16.84 -18.13 20.77
C ILE A 353 17.50 -18.20 19.40
N PRO A 354 18.40 -19.20 19.13
CA PRO A 354 19.00 -19.36 17.82
C PRO A 354 17.93 -19.56 16.75
N MET A 355 17.82 -18.62 15.81
CA MET A 355 16.92 -18.74 14.67
C MET A 355 17.57 -19.64 13.61
N HIS A 356 16.86 -20.70 13.21
CA HIS A 356 17.32 -21.61 12.17
C HIS A 356 16.80 -21.17 10.81
N SER A 357 17.68 -21.00 9.85
CA SER A 357 17.29 -20.68 8.47
C SER A 357 16.56 -21.86 7.84
N PRO A 358 15.38 -21.64 7.21
CA PRO A 358 14.71 -22.68 6.45
C PRO A 358 15.51 -23.07 5.20
N LEU A 359 16.39 -22.20 4.72
CA LEU A 359 17.21 -22.41 3.54
C LEU A 359 18.66 -22.64 3.97
N LYS A 360 19.19 -23.82 3.63
CA LYS A 360 20.63 -24.08 3.74
C LYS A 360 21.28 -23.71 2.41
N TRP A 361 22.46 -23.07 2.45
CA TRP A 361 23.20 -22.71 1.23
C TRP A 361 23.45 -23.90 0.28
N LYS A 362 23.47 -25.13 0.81
CA LYS A 362 23.60 -26.35 0.03
C LYS A 362 22.33 -26.72 -0.75
N ASP A 363 21.19 -26.18 -0.34
CA ASP A 363 19.88 -26.45 -0.96
C ASP A 363 19.50 -25.36 -1.98
N THR A 364 20.40 -24.37 -2.23
CA THR A 364 20.21 -23.34 -3.25
C THR A 364 20.40 -23.94 -4.63
N GLY A 365 19.29 -24.18 -5.32
CA GLY A 365 19.29 -24.68 -6.69
C GLY A 365 19.18 -23.55 -7.73
N MET A 366 19.08 -23.96 -9.00
CA MET A 366 18.92 -23.07 -10.15
C MET A 366 17.75 -22.08 -9.99
N ALA A 367 16.66 -22.51 -9.33
CA ALA A 367 15.49 -21.67 -9.06
C ALA A 367 15.82 -20.39 -8.29
N HIS A 368 16.62 -20.50 -7.21
CA HIS A 368 17.05 -19.36 -6.40
C HIS A 368 17.92 -18.40 -7.22
N LEU A 369 18.82 -18.95 -8.03
CA LEU A 369 19.68 -18.15 -8.91
C LEU A 369 18.85 -17.36 -9.93
N VAL A 370 17.88 -18.00 -10.57
CA VAL A 370 16.99 -17.33 -11.54
C VAL A 370 16.17 -16.23 -10.87
N VAL A 371 15.64 -16.48 -9.66
CA VAL A 371 14.87 -15.45 -8.93
C VAL A 371 15.78 -14.26 -8.63
N ILE A 372 16.94 -14.48 -8.02
CA ILE A 372 17.86 -13.39 -7.63
C ILE A 372 18.34 -12.62 -8.87
N LEU A 373 18.74 -13.32 -9.93
CA LEU A 373 19.21 -12.69 -11.16
C LEU A 373 18.12 -11.85 -11.82
N THR A 374 16.89 -12.37 -11.90
CA THR A 374 15.74 -11.63 -12.46
C THR A 374 15.45 -10.35 -11.67
N VAL A 375 15.47 -10.44 -10.34
CA VAL A 375 15.29 -9.25 -9.48
C VAL A 375 16.39 -8.22 -9.73
N LEU A 376 17.67 -8.65 -9.73
CA LEU A 376 18.79 -7.75 -9.95
C LEU A 376 18.75 -7.08 -11.33
N VAL A 377 18.44 -7.86 -12.38
CA VAL A 377 18.30 -7.33 -13.75
C VAL A 377 17.14 -6.32 -13.82
N THR A 378 15.99 -6.65 -13.24
CA THR A 378 14.84 -5.74 -13.25
C THR A 378 15.14 -4.42 -12.53
N VAL A 379 15.78 -4.49 -11.35
CA VAL A 379 16.19 -3.29 -10.61
C VAL A 379 17.24 -2.48 -11.38
N ALA A 380 18.21 -3.15 -12.03
CA ALA A 380 19.19 -2.48 -12.88
C ALA A 380 18.54 -1.76 -14.06
N LEU A 381 17.56 -2.37 -14.71
CA LEU A 381 16.79 -1.75 -15.81
C LEU A 381 16.02 -0.51 -15.31
N TRP A 382 15.39 -0.56 -14.14
CA TRP A 382 14.71 0.60 -13.53
C TRP A 382 15.68 1.70 -13.09
N SER A 383 16.92 1.35 -12.73
CA SER A 383 17.92 2.32 -12.26
C SER A 383 18.40 3.29 -13.34
N SER A 384 18.25 2.95 -14.61
CA SER A 384 18.65 3.79 -15.73
C SER A 384 17.46 4.21 -16.58
N LYS A 385 17.04 5.47 -16.46
CA LYS A 385 15.92 6.00 -17.25
C LYS A 385 16.13 5.81 -18.77
N THR A 386 17.34 6.06 -19.26
CA THR A 386 17.68 5.89 -20.69
C THR A 386 17.49 4.44 -21.15
N VAL A 387 17.80 3.47 -20.29
CA VAL A 387 17.61 2.04 -20.60
C VAL A 387 16.14 1.69 -20.50
N SER A 388 15.47 2.07 -19.40
CA SER A 388 14.04 1.84 -19.21
C SER A 388 13.19 2.39 -20.36
N ASP A 389 13.47 3.62 -20.81
CA ASP A 389 12.77 4.26 -21.94
C ASP A 389 12.95 3.51 -23.26
N ARG A 390 14.12 2.85 -23.50
CA ARG A 390 14.32 1.98 -24.68
C ARG A 390 13.44 0.75 -24.67
N PHE A 391 13.03 0.28 -23.49
CA PHE A 391 12.09 -0.84 -23.32
C PHE A 391 10.63 -0.37 -23.20
N GLY A 392 10.34 0.92 -23.40
CA GLY A 392 8.98 1.47 -23.31
C GLY A 392 8.59 1.96 -21.92
N GLY A 393 9.56 2.16 -21.02
CA GLY A 393 9.38 2.71 -19.68
C GLY A 393 9.24 1.66 -18.56
N ASP A 394 9.25 2.14 -17.34
CA ASP A 394 9.31 1.31 -16.11
C ASP A 394 8.16 0.30 -16.00
N GLY A 395 6.97 0.64 -16.52
CA GLY A 395 5.82 -0.26 -16.53
C GLY A 395 6.01 -1.49 -17.42
N ILE A 396 6.64 -1.33 -18.59
CA ILE A 396 6.93 -2.47 -19.49
C ILE A 396 8.07 -3.31 -18.92
N VAL A 397 9.12 -2.68 -18.36
CA VAL A 397 10.20 -3.38 -17.66
C VAL A 397 9.67 -4.24 -16.52
N ALA A 398 8.62 -3.80 -15.84
CA ALA A 398 7.96 -4.54 -14.77
C ALA A 398 7.33 -5.89 -15.21
N LEU A 399 7.11 -6.09 -16.51
CA LEU A 399 6.66 -7.39 -17.04
C LEU A 399 7.78 -8.43 -17.08
N VAL A 400 9.05 -8.04 -17.03
CA VAL A 400 10.19 -8.98 -17.04
C VAL A 400 10.07 -10.04 -15.94
N PRO A 401 9.94 -9.68 -14.64
CA PRO A 401 9.77 -10.67 -13.58
C PRO A 401 8.49 -11.49 -13.73
N VAL A 402 7.38 -10.89 -14.20
CA VAL A 402 6.12 -11.62 -14.42
C VAL A 402 6.33 -12.73 -15.46
N VAL A 403 6.88 -12.37 -16.63
CA VAL A 403 7.09 -13.30 -17.74
C VAL A 403 8.10 -14.38 -17.37
N VAL A 404 9.22 -14.00 -16.76
CA VAL A 404 10.26 -14.97 -16.37
C VAL A 404 9.73 -15.93 -15.32
N PHE A 405 9.12 -15.46 -14.23
CA PHE A 405 8.70 -16.33 -13.14
C PHE A 405 7.52 -17.23 -13.51
N MET A 406 6.56 -16.74 -14.29
CA MET A 406 5.44 -17.55 -14.78
C MET A 406 5.89 -18.49 -15.91
N GLY A 407 6.70 -17.99 -16.85
CA GLY A 407 7.17 -18.77 -17.99
C GLY A 407 8.12 -19.91 -17.63
N THR A 408 8.90 -19.76 -16.56
CA THR A 408 9.78 -20.82 -16.03
C THR A 408 9.08 -21.75 -15.02
N GLY A 409 7.84 -21.46 -14.63
CA GLY A 409 7.09 -22.20 -13.61
C GLY A 409 7.57 -21.95 -12.17
N LEU A 410 8.43 -20.96 -11.93
CA LEU A 410 8.82 -20.56 -10.58
C LEU A 410 7.63 -20.02 -9.78
N LEU A 411 6.73 -19.31 -10.46
CA LEU A 411 5.39 -19.00 -9.96
C LEU A 411 4.36 -19.77 -10.79
N SER A 412 3.38 -20.38 -10.13
CA SER A 412 2.28 -21.11 -10.75
C SER A 412 1.08 -20.19 -11.04
N LYS A 413 0.08 -20.72 -11.72
CA LYS A 413 -1.21 -20.04 -11.93
C LYS A 413 -1.90 -19.72 -10.61
N GLU A 414 -1.77 -20.59 -9.63
CA GLU A 414 -2.32 -20.39 -8.27
C GLU A 414 -1.63 -19.22 -7.56
N ASP A 415 -0.30 -19.10 -7.69
CA ASP A 415 0.45 -17.96 -7.16
C ASP A 415 0.01 -16.66 -7.82
N PHE A 416 -0.22 -16.68 -9.15
CA PHE A 416 -0.74 -15.52 -9.87
C PHE A 416 -2.13 -15.12 -9.37
N ASN A 417 -3.04 -16.08 -9.20
CA ASN A 417 -4.39 -15.82 -8.70
C ASN A 417 -4.39 -15.35 -7.24
N ALA A 418 -3.35 -15.64 -6.49
CA ALA A 418 -3.19 -15.18 -5.11
C ALA A 418 -2.63 -13.74 -5.01
N LEU A 419 -2.18 -13.13 -6.10
CA LEU A 419 -1.72 -11.75 -6.10
C LEU A 419 -2.85 -10.80 -5.66
N PRO A 420 -2.52 -9.67 -4.98
CA PRO A 420 -3.53 -8.77 -4.44
C PRO A 420 -4.17 -7.88 -5.53
N PHE A 421 -4.95 -8.48 -6.41
CA PHE A 421 -5.66 -7.76 -7.49
C PHE A 421 -6.62 -6.70 -6.96
N ASN A 422 -7.15 -6.86 -5.75
CA ASN A 422 -7.94 -5.84 -5.08
C ASN A 422 -7.17 -4.50 -4.95
N VAL A 423 -5.86 -4.55 -4.70
CA VAL A 423 -5.02 -3.34 -4.64
C VAL A 423 -4.78 -2.76 -6.04
N ILE A 424 -4.58 -3.62 -7.05
CA ILE A 424 -4.44 -3.19 -8.45
C ILE A 424 -5.70 -2.44 -8.89
N TYR A 425 -6.90 -3.00 -8.63
CA TYR A 425 -8.16 -2.34 -8.95
C TYR A 425 -8.41 -1.08 -8.11
N LEU A 426 -7.96 -1.06 -6.84
CA LEU A 426 -8.02 0.15 -6.02
C LEU A 426 -7.24 1.30 -6.68
N VAL A 427 -6.00 1.05 -7.09
CA VAL A 427 -5.15 2.04 -7.77
C VAL A 427 -5.74 2.43 -9.12
N SER A 428 -6.23 1.45 -9.90
CA SER A 428 -6.87 1.69 -11.20
C SER A 428 -8.03 2.69 -11.10
N GLY A 429 -8.93 2.51 -10.12
CA GLY A 429 -10.01 3.47 -9.87
C GLY A 429 -9.52 4.85 -9.43
N GLY A 430 -8.42 4.90 -8.66
CA GLY A 430 -7.76 6.14 -8.29
C GLY A 430 -7.19 6.89 -9.50
N VAL A 431 -6.60 6.18 -10.45
CA VAL A 431 -6.09 6.74 -11.71
C VAL A 431 -7.24 7.33 -12.56
N VAL A 432 -8.37 6.62 -12.64
CA VAL A 432 -9.58 7.13 -13.32
C VAL A 432 -10.09 8.40 -12.63
N MET A 433 -10.15 8.40 -11.29
CA MET A 433 -10.54 9.58 -10.52
C MET A 433 -9.60 10.76 -10.82
N GLY A 434 -8.29 10.55 -10.81
CA GLY A 434 -7.32 11.58 -11.18
C GLY A 434 -7.51 12.09 -12.61
N ALA A 435 -7.81 11.21 -13.56
CA ALA A 435 -8.13 11.59 -14.94
C ALA A 435 -9.44 12.41 -15.02
N ALA A 436 -10.47 12.04 -14.26
CA ALA A 436 -11.73 12.77 -14.17
C ALA A 436 -11.53 14.18 -13.60
N VAL A 437 -10.76 14.29 -12.51
CA VAL A 437 -10.47 15.57 -11.84
C VAL A 437 -9.67 16.52 -12.77
N ARG A 438 -8.68 16.00 -13.52
CA ARG A 438 -7.96 16.79 -14.52
C ARG A 438 -8.86 17.19 -15.69
N SER A 439 -9.64 16.23 -16.24
CA SER A 439 -10.47 16.48 -17.43
C SER A 439 -11.62 17.46 -17.16
N SER A 440 -12.22 17.42 -15.96
CA SER A 440 -13.30 18.32 -15.55
C SER A 440 -12.85 19.74 -15.24
N ARG A 441 -11.55 20.00 -15.27
CA ARG A 441 -10.95 21.29 -14.86
C ARG A 441 -11.18 21.65 -13.38
N LEU A 442 -11.64 20.70 -12.55
CA LEU A 442 -11.86 20.91 -11.12
C LEU A 442 -10.58 21.36 -10.41
N LEU A 443 -9.41 20.82 -10.79
CA LEU A 443 -8.13 21.19 -10.21
C LEU A 443 -7.75 22.65 -10.47
N GLU A 444 -8.01 23.19 -11.66
CA GLU A 444 -7.74 24.58 -11.99
C GLU A 444 -8.52 25.53 -11.07
N LEU A 445 -9.76 25.14 -10.72
CA LEU A 445 -10.63 25.92 -9.84
C LEU A 445 -10.15 25.85 -8.39
N VAL A 446 -9.74 24.67 -7.93
CA VAL A 446 -9.15 24.48 -6.60
C VAL A 446 -7.82 25.23 -6.51
N ALA A 447 -6.96 25.13 -7.52
CA ALA A 447 -5.67 25.79 -7.58
C ALA A 447 -5.81 27.33 -7.55
N ALA A 448 -6.77 27.90 -8.27
CA ALA A 448 -7.04 29.35 -8.20
C ALA A 448 -7.42 29.81 -6.79
N SER A 449 -8.25 29.02 -6.09
CA SER A 449 -8.64 29.34 -4.70
C SER A 449 -7.46 29.21 -3.71
N VAL A 450 -6.59 28.21 -3.93
CA VAL A 450 -5.40 27.99 -3.09
C VAL A 450 -4.31 28.99 -3.42
N HIS A 451 -4.15 29.37 -4.71
CA HIS A 451 -3.16 30.34 -5.13
C HIS A 451 -3.31 31.69 -4.39
N SER A 452 -4.55 32.18 -4.23
CA SER A 452 -4.81 33.41 -3.47
C SER A 452 -4.40 33.30 -1.99
N ALA A 453 -4.46 32.10 -1.40
CA ALA A 453 -4.06 31.85 -0.01
C ALA A 453 -2.53 31.64 0.17
N VAL A 454 -1.82 31.29 -0.91
CA VAL A 454 -0.41 30.89 -0.89
C VAL A 454 0.51 31.95 -1.50
N VAL A 455 -0.04 32.89 -2.28
CA VAL A 455 0.72 34.04 -2.85
C VAL A 455 1.41 34.81 -1.73
N GLY A 456 2.76 34.85 -1.79
CA GLY A 456 3.62 35.52 -0.79
C GLY A 456 4.14 34.61 0.34
N ALA A 457 3.69 33.34 0.43
CA ALA A 457 4.11 32.46 1.54
C ALA A 457 5.52 31.85 1.39
N GLY A 458 6.11 31.87 0.18
CA GLY A 458 7.37 31.20 -0.12
C GLY A 458 7.23 29.67 -0.28
N LEU A 459 8.08 29.08 -1.14
CA LEU A 459 8.01 27.66 -1.52
C LEU A 459 8.05 26.72 -0.32
N TYR A 460 9.00 26.90 0.59
CA TYR A 460 9.16 26.02 1.76
C TYR A 460 7.95 26.06 2.71
N LYS A 461 7.41 27.23 2.98
CA LYS A 461 6.23 27.37 3.85
C LYS A 461 5.00 26.72 3.24
N THR A 462 4.82 26.85 1.93
CA THR A 462 3.76 26.16 1.19
C THR A 462 3.95 24.64 1.22
N TYR A 463 5.16 24.17 0.92
CA TYR A 463 5.51 22.75 1.03
C TYR A 463 5.18 22.20 2.42
N LEU A 464 5.64 22.86 3.49
CA LEU A 464 5.40 22.42 4.86
C LEU A 464 3.91 22.36 5.20
N THR A 465 3.13 23.37 4.79
CA THR A 465 1.68 23.41 5.03
C THR A 465 0.97 22.22 4.39
N PHE A 466 1.27 21.93 3.12
CA PHE A 466 0.63 20.82 2.41
C PHE A 466 1.14 19.45 2.86
N MET A 467 2.40 19.32 3.25
CA MET A 467 2.93 18.09 3.84
C MET A 467 2.25 17.81 5.19
N LEU A 468 2.09 18.83 6.05
CA LEU A 468 1.39 18.68 7.32
C LEU A 468 -0.09 18.30 7.12
N MET A 469 -0.77 18.96 6.19
CA MET A 469 -2.15 18.61 5.82
C MET A 469 -2.25 17.17 5.33
N THR A 470 -1.36 16.76 4.43
CA THR A 470 -1.31 15.38 3.91
C THR A 470 -1.07 14.38 5.03
N LEU A 471 -0.14 14.67 5.93
CA LEU A 471 0.17 13.84 7.08
C LEU A 471 -1.06 13.64 7.99
N LEU A 472 -1.80 14.73 8.29
CA LEU A 472 -3.01 14.67 9.10
C LEU A 472 -4.12 13.84 8.43
N VAL A 473 -4.37 14.07 7.14
CA VAL A 473 -5.35 13.30 6.38
C VAL A 473 -4.98 11.82 6.34
N ALA A 474 -3.72 11.50 6.08
CA ALA A 474 -3.23 10.13 6.00
C ALA A 474 -3.21 9.40 7.36
N CYS A 475 -3.19 10.11 8.49
CA CYS A 475 -3.39 9.50 9.80
C CYS A 475 -4.81 8.96 10.01
N ILE A 476 -5.81 9.63 9.43
CA ILE A 476 -7.24 9.30 9.61
C ILE A 476 -7.70 8.31 8.53
N MET A 477 -7.17 8.45 7.32
CA MET A 477 -7.47 7.61 6.16
C MET A 477 -6.29 6.70 5.83
N SER A 478 -6.50 5.67 4.99
CA SER A 478 -5.37 4.87 4.53
C SER A 478 -4.42 5.68 3.64
N HIS A 479 -3.12 5.37 3.69
CA HIS A 479 -2.08 6.03 2.88
C HIS A 479 -2.43 6.03 1.38
N THR A 480 -2.92 4.90 0.87
CA THR A 480 -3.31 4.74 -0.53
C THR A 480 -4.46 5.68 -0.91
N VAL A 481 -5.50 5.73 -0.07
CA VAL A 481 -6.66 6.60 -0.30
C VAL A 481 -6.26 8.07 -0.23
N SER A 482 -5.46 8.44 0.76
CA SER A 482 -4.94 9.81 0.90
C SER A 482 -4.14 10.24 -0.34
N SER A 483 -3.30 9.35 -0.87
CA SER A 483 -2.53 9.61 -2.10
C SER A 483 -3.44 9.76 -3.32
N ILE A 484 -4.48 8.92 -3.47
CA ILE A 484 -5.45 9.03 -4.58
C ILE A 484 -6.10 10.42 -4.60
N ILE A 485 -6.48 10.92 -3.44
CA ILE A 485 -7.19 12.19 -3.32
C ILE A 485 -6.22 13.38 -3.46
N LEU A 486 -5.08 13.33 -2.79
CA LEU A 486 -4.21 14.49 -2.64
C LEU A 486 -3.15 14.62 -3.74
N SER A 487 -2.65 13.51 -4.33
CA SER A 487 -1.58 13.60 -5.34
C SER A 487 -1.95 14.44 -6.57
N PRO A 488 -3.17 14.35 -7.15
CA PRO A 488 -3.56 15.23 -8.23
C PRO A 488 -3.59 16.72 -7.83
N VAL A 489 -4.05 17.02 -6.61
CA VAL A 489 -4.09 18.39 -6.08
C VAL A 489 -2.68 18.95 -5.88
N LEU A 490 -1.78 18.13 -5.32
CA LEU A 490 -0.38 18.50 -5.11
C LEU A 490 0.37 18.67 -6.44
N ALA A 491 0.03 17.91 -7.47
CA ALA A 491 0.62 18.07 -8.80
C ALA A 491 0.25 19.42 -9.43
N GLU A 492 -1.01 19.81 -9.33
CA GLU A 492 -1.51 21.08 -9.86
C GLU A 492 -0.96 22.27 -9.09
N LEU A 493 -1.01 22.21 -7.76
CA LEU A 493 -0.41 23.23 -6.91
C LEU A 493 1.08 23.38 -7.19
N GLY A 494 1.78 22.26 -7.31
CA GLY A 494 3.20 22.25 -7.63
C GLY A 494 3.48 22.82 -9.02
N ALA A 495 2.62 22.57 -10.01
CA ALA A 495 2.73 23.16 -11.34
C ALA A 495 2.57 24.68 -11.29
N ALA A 496 1.61 25.19 -10.50
CA ALA A 496 1.42 26.62 -10.29
C ALA A 496 2.62 27.31 -9.60
N LEU A 497 3.37 26.56 -8.77
CA LEU A 497 4.57 27.03 -8.08
C LEU A 497 5.88 26.76 -8.86
N GLY A 498 5.82 26.08 -10.02
CA GLY A 498 6.99 25.66 -10.78
C GLY A 498 7.72 24.42 -10.24
N HIS A 499 7.20 23.77 -9.17
CA HIS A 499 7.82 22.63 -8.49
C HIS A 499 6.88 21.42 -8.30
N PRO A 500 6.27 20.85 -9.39
CA PRO A 500 5.31 19.75 -9.26
C PRO A 500 5.92 18.48 -8.69
N ARG A 501 7.17 18.18 -9.03
CA ARG A 501 7.89 16.99 -8.54
C ARG A 501 8.08 17.03 -7.03
N LEU A 502 8.53 18.17 -6.50
CA LEU A 502 8.75 18.39 -5.07
C LEU A 502 7.45 18.19 -4.27
N MET A 503 6.36 18.81 -4.73
CA MET A 503 5.08 18.76 -4.03
C MET A 503 4.48 17.35 -4.00
N VAL A 504 4.48 16.64 -5.13
CA VAL A 504 3.90 15.30 -5.23
C VAL A 504 4.75 14.26 -4.52
N LEU A 505 6.09 14.31 -4.69
CA LEU A 505 6.99 13.41 -3.95
C LEU A 505 6.83 13.62 -2.45
N GLY A 506 6.90 14.85 -1.99
CA GLY A 506 6.70 15.18 -0.59
C GLY A 506 5.38 14.65 -0.05
N GLY A 507 4.28 14.80 -0.80
CA GLY A 507 2.97 14.27 -0.44
C GLY A 507 2.94 12.75 -0.30
N ALA A 508 3.53 12.02 -1.26
CA ALA A 508 3.62 10.56 -1.20
C ALA A 508 4.43 10.08 0.02
N LEU A 509 5.56 10.75 0.30
CA LEU A 509 6.39 10.46 1.47
C LEU A 509 5.65 10.82 2.78
N ALA A 510 4.89 11.93 2.80
CA ALA A 510 4.06 12.33 3.95
C ALA A 510 2.97 11.29 4.25
N CYS A 511 2.31 10.72 3.23
CA CYS A 511 1.36 9.63 3.42
C CYS A 511 2.02 8.46 4.17
N SER A 512 3.23 8.07 3.77
CA SER A 512 3.95 6.95 4.41
C SER A 512 4.45 7.28 5.83
N CYS A 513 4.62 8.55 6.16
CA CYS A 513 4.97 9.00 7.51
C CYS A 513 3.79 8.98 8.50
N ALA A 514 2.56 8.82 8.03
CA ALA A 514 1.34 8.85 8.84
C ALA A 514 1.06 7.51 9.51
N MET A 515 1.47 7.33 10.77
CA MET A 515 1.38 6.05 11.48
C MET A 515 0.73 6.16 12.87
N ALA A 516 0.00 7.26 13.13
CA ALA A 516 -0.61 7.55 14.43
C ALA A 516 -1.78 6.63 14.80
N LEU A 517 -2.49 6.08 13.83
CA LEU A 517 -3.65 5.22 14.05
C LEU A 517 -3.48 3.85 13.37
N PRO A 518 -4.10 2.78 13.89
CA PRO A 518 -4.07 1.46 13.26
C PRO A 518 -4.57 1.46 11.82
N VAL A 519 -5.64 2.22 11.56
CA VAL A 519 -6.32 2.28 10.25
C VAL A 519 -5.55 3.04 9.17
N SER A 520 -4.53 3.82 9.56
CA SER A 520 -3.77 4.65 8.61
C SER A 520 -3.00 3.83 7.59
N SER A 521 -2.53 2.64 7.95
CA SER A 521 -1.70 1.82 7.08
C SER A 521 -1.86 0.33 7.29
N PHE A 522 -1.52 -0.44 6.26
CA PHE A 522 -1.50 -1.90 6.36
C PHE A 522 -0.48 -2.42 7.38
N PRO A 523 0.77 -1.92 7.48
CA PRO A 523 1.70 -2.31 8.54
C PRO A 523 1.13 -2.17 9.95
N ASN A 524 0.42 -1.08 10.22
CA ASN A 524 -0.20 -0.86 11.52
C ASN A 524 -1.30 -1.88 11.80
N MET A 525 -2.16 -2.17 10.81
CA MET A 525 -3.21 -3.19 10.95
C MET A 525 -2.62 -4.59 11.12
N ALA A 526 -1.54 -4.91 10.43
CA ALA A 526 -0.88 -6.20 10.53
C ALA A 526 -0.36 -6.46 11.96
N VAL A 527 0.30 -5.47 12.56
CA VAL A 527 0.88 -5.68 13.90
C VAL A 527 -0.14 -5.61 15.04
N ILE A 528 -1.24 -4.84 14.90
CA ILE A 528 -2.28 -4.79 15.94
C ILE A 528 -3.07 -6.10 16.03
N SER A 529 -3.07 -6.89 14.96
CA SER A 529 -3.74 -8.19 14.90
C SER A 529 -2.91 -9.34 15.45
N VAL A 530 -1.70 -9.07 15.94
CA VAL A 530 -0.84 -10.11 16.53
C VAL A 530 -1.33 -10.45 17.93
N GLU A 531 -1.61 -11.74 18.14
CA GLU A 531 -2.17 -12.29 19.38
C GLU A 531 -1.17 -13.20 20.09
N ASP A 532 -1.30 -13.29 21.39
CA ASP A 532 -0.60 -14.26 22.23
C ASP A 532 -1.17 -15.70 22.03
N GLU A 533 -0.64 -16.67 22.77
CA GLU A 533 -1.11 -18.06 22.70
C GLU A 533 -2.56 -18.25 23.21
N LEU A 534 -3.06 -17.30 23.97
CA LEU A 534 -4.42 -17.30 24.52
C LEU A 534 -5.42 -16.55 23.62
N GLY A 535 -4.96 -15.94 22.51
CA GLY A 535 -5.78 -15.15 21.60
C GLY A 535 -6.01 -13.70 22.06
N ASN A 536 -5.20 -13.19 23.01
CA ASN A 536 -5.27 -11.79 23.40
C ASN A 536 -4.32 -10.95 22.54
N PRO A 537 -4.76 -9.77 22.03
CA PRO A 537 -3.91 -8.90 21.25
C PRO A 537 -2.80 -8.28 22.11
N TYR A 538 -1.56 -8.28 21.60
CA TYR A 538 -0.43 -7.61 22.27
C TYR A 538 -0.55 -6.09 22.24
N LEU A 539 -1.21 -5.53 21.23
CA LEU A 539 -1.36 -4.09 21.02
C LEU A 539 -2.83 -3.67 21.05
N SER A 540 -3.06 -2.45 21.49
CA SER A 540 -4.35 -1.77 21.43
C SER A 540 -4.26 -0.51 20.56
N ALA A 541 -5.40 0.03 20.11
CA ALA A 541 -5.43 1.30 19.39
C ALA A 541 -4.80 2.45 20.19
N ARG A 542 -4.90 2.39 21.53
CA ARG A 542 -4.29 3.36 22.43
C ARG A 542 -2.76 3.35 22.36
N ASP A 543 -2.14 2.19 22.14
CA ASP A 543 -0.68 2.09 21.99
C ASP A 543 -0.21 2.85 20.73
N PHE A 544 -0.99 2.80 19.64
CA PHE A 544 -0.71 3.58 18.42
C PHE A 544 -0.84 5.08 18.66
N VAL A 545 -1.88 5.54 19.36
CA VAL A 545 -2.01 6.98 19.67
C VAL A 545 -0.81 7.46 20.47
N TRP A 546 -0.41 6.74 21.53
CA TRP A 546 0.66 7.20 22.43
C TRP A 546 2.08 7.03 21.88
N VAL A 547 2.29 6.10 20.98
CA VAL A 547 3.62 5.83 20.39
C VAL A 547 3.64 6.22 18.90
N GLY A 548 2.62 5.88 18.15
CA GLY A 548 2.54 6.16 16.72
C GLY A 548 2.42 7.65 16.39
N PHE A 549 1.71 8.44 17.23
CA PHE A 549 1.63 9.89 17.01
C PHE A 549 3.00 10.59 17.15
N PRO A 550 3.80 10.37 18.20
CA PRO A 550 5.18 10.86 18.24
C PRO A 550 6.05 10.35 17.09
N LEU A 551 5.92 9.08 16.69
CA LEU A 551 6.65 8.55 15.52
C LEU A 551 6.26 9.26 14.23
N THR A 552 4.97 9.57 14.05
CA THR A 552 4.46 10.38 12.92
C THR A 552 5.10 11.78 12.90
N LEU A 553 5.18 12.43 14.05
CA LEU A 553 5.81 13.76 14.15
C LEU A 553 7.30 13.72 13.85
N LEU A 554 8.02 12.69 14.33
CA LEU A 554 9.44 12.51 14.05
C LEU A 554 9.69 12.25 12.55
N ALA A 555 8.87 11.39 11.92
CA ALA A 555 8.97 11.13 10.49
C ALA A 555 8.60 12.38 9.66
N GLY A 556 7.55 13.10 10.05
CA GLY A 556 7.15 14.35 9.42
C GLY A 556 8.22 15.45 9.54
N ALA A 557 8.89 15.55 10.69
CA ALA A 557 9.99 16.48 10.89
C ALA A 557 11.22 16.11 10.04
N ALA A 558 11.55 14.82 9.93
CA ALA A 558 12.61 14.35 9.03
C ALA A 558 12.28 14.64 7.57
N LEU A 559 11.02 14.46 7.15
CA LEU A 559 10.56 14.79 5.81
C LEU A 559 10.63 16.31 5.54
N ALA A 560 10.15 17.13 6.48
CA ALA A 560 10.14 18.57 6.35
C ALA A 560 11.54 19.19 6.30
N SER A 561 12.52 18.56 6.94
CA SER A 561 13.92 19.01 6.96
C SER A 561 14.76 18.29 5.89
N LEU A 562 15.18 17.07 6.18
CA LEU A 562 16.06 16.28 5.30
C LEU A 562 15.40 15.96 3.96
N GLY A 563 14.10 15.59 3.97
CA GLY A 563 13.38 15.25 2.74
C GLY A 563 13.29 16.43 1.78
N TYR A 564 13.00 17.63 2.28
CA TYR A 564 12.99 18.86 1.49
C TYR A 564 14.37 19.15 0.90
N VAL A 565 15.43 19.09 1.73
CA VAL A 565 16.81 19.36 1.32
C VAL A 565 17.25 18.37 0.23
N LEU A 566 17.03 17.07 0.43
CA LEU A 566 17.38 16.04 -0.56
C LEU A 566 16.64 16.24 -1.89
N SER A 567 15.35 16.59 -1.83
CA SER A 567 14.54 16.85 -3.02
C SER A 567 15.05 18.08 -3.78
N PHE A 568 15.38 19.15 -3.06
CA PHE A 568 15.93 20.37 -3.66
C PHE A 568 17.28 20.13 -4.35
N TYR A 569 18.21 19.40 -3.71
CA TYR A 569 19.51 19.05 -4.30
C TYR A 569 19.39 18.04 -5.45
N ALA A 570 18.33 17.23 -5.49
CA ALA A 570 18.04 16.34 -6.60
C ALA A 570 17.43 17.06 -7.83
N GLY A 571 17.22 18.40 -7.74
CA GLY A 571 16.67 19.23 -8.82
C GLY A 571 15.16 19.06 -9.04
N LEU A 572 14.41 18.80 -7.93
CA LEU A 572 12.95 18.64 -7.97
C LEU A 572 12.19 19.92 -7.64
#